data_bc5e273f20661f37fa5e9f9f9c1e61e4
#
_entry.id   bc5e273f20661f37fa5e9f9f9c1e61e4
#
_cell.length_a   1.000
_cell.length_b   1.000
_cell.length_c   1.000
_cell.angle_alpha   90.00
_cell.angle_beta   90.00
_cell.angle_gamma   90.00
#
_symmetry.space_group_name_H-M   'P 1'
#
loop_
_entity.id
_entity.type
_entity.pdbx_description
1 polymer ?
#
loop_
_entity_poly.entity_id
_entity_poly.type
_entity_poly.pdbx_seq_one_letter_code
_entity_poly.pdbx_strand_id
1 'polypeptide(L)'
;MFEFIQMIHWGAVFQIVLIDILLGGDNAIIIALACRNLDKHQRIRGILWGTAGAIFLRVILIFFAMSLLLIPYLKIVGALLLLWIGIKLLIPHEEHHEVKASANVWGAVRTILVADLVMSFDNVIAIAGAAQNTADHHQMFYVIFGLLVSVPIIIWGSSLVLKLIDRFPWVVVFGAALLGWIAGGLVVGDVATKNFFFEGETAPAVVKYSAEVIGALLVVGIGLLWARMSQKPKQDA
;
A
#
# COMPACT_ATOMS: atom_id res chain seq x y z
N MET A 1 8.37 11.52 -33.98
CA MET A 1 7.98 10.38 -33.11
C MET A 1 9.18 9.47 -32.83
N PHE A 2 9.95 9.01 -33.80
CA PHE A 2 11.14 8.18 -33.59
C PHE A 2 12.25 8.90 -32.81
N GLU A 3 12.51 10.17 -33.05
CA GLU A 3 13.51 10.96 -32.32
C GLU A 3 13.18 11.10 -30.84
N PHE A 4 11.89 11.24 -30.49
CA PHE A 4 11.43 11.31 -29.10
C PHE A 4 11.69 10.00 -28.35
N ILE A 5 11.51 8.83 -29.00
CA ILE A 5 11.76 7.52 -28.41
C ILE A 5 13.26 7.30 -28.17
N GLN A 6 14.12 7.85 -29.01
CA GLN A 6 15.60 7.79 -28.87
C GLN A 6 16.12 8.71 -27.76
N MET A 7 15.40 9.77 -27.41
CA MET A 7 15.76 10.70 -26.32
C MET A 7 15.36 10.18 -24.94
N ILE A 8 14.53 9.12 -24.87
CA ILE A 8 14.12 8.55 -23.58
C ILE A 8 15.28 7.77 -22.96
N HIS A 9 15.64 8.13 -21.73
CA HIS A 9 16.56 7.34 -20.90
C HIS A 9 15.88 6.04 -20.41
N TRP A 10 15.82 5.04 -21.28
CA TRP A 10 15.20 3.75 -21.01
C TRP A 10 15.74 3.07 -19.74
N GLY A 11 17.01 3.31 -19.41
CA GLY A 11 17.60 2.82 -18.17
C GLY A 11 16.93 3.40 -16.92
N ALA A 12 16.62 4.71 -16.92
CA ALA A 12 15.91 5.36 -15.83
C ALA A 12 14.45 4.88 -15.74
N VAL A 13 13.76 4.78 -16.88
CA VAL A 13 12.40 4.25 -16.92
C VAL A 13 12.37 2.81 -16.38
N PHE A 14 13.27 1.95 -16.84
CA PHE A 14 13.37 0.58 -16.34
C PHE A 14 13.65 0.53 -14.84
N GLN A 15 14.55 1.37 -14.34
CA GLN A 15 14.87 1.46 -12.92
C GLN A 15 13.66 1.92 -12.10
N ILE A 16 12.92 2.94 -12.56
CA ILE A 16 11.70 3.43 -11.91
C ILE A 16 10.63 2.33 -11.88
N VAL A 17 10.38 1.66 -13.02
CA VAL A 17 9.41 0.55 -13.12
C VAL A 17 9.81 -0.60 -12.19
N LEU A 18 11.09 -0.96 -12.18
CA LEU A 18 11.60 -2.04 -11.33
C LEU A 18 11.42 -1.69 -9.84
N ILE A 19 11.76 -0.47 -9.45
CA ILE A 19 11.58 0.02 -8.08
C ILE A 19 10.10 0.02 -7.71
N ASP A 20 9.23 0.53 -8.58
CA ASP A 20 7.78 0.59 -8.33
C ASP A 20 7.17 -0.82 -8.20
N ILE A 21 7.61 -1.79 -8.97
CA ILE A 21 7.18 -3.19 -8.85
C ILE A 21 7.74 -3.85 -7.59
N LEU A 22 9.03 -3.66 -7.30
CA LEU A 22 9.69 -4.30 -6.15
C LEU A 22 9.21 -3.72 -4.81
N LEU A 23 9.04 -2.40 -4.75
CA LEU A 23 8.57 -1.70 -3.55
C LEU A 23 7.05 -1.55 -3.49
N GLY A 24 6.37 -1.67 -4.62
CA GLY A 24 4.91 -1.55 -4.74
C GLY A 24 4.21 -2.89 -5.01
N GLY A 25 4.92 -4.02 -4.93
CA GLY A 25 4.31 -5.34 -5.13
C GLY A 25 3.23 -5.68 -4.10
N ASP A 26 3.35 -5.16 -2.89
CA ASP A 26 2.36 -5.19 -1.82
C ASP A 26 1.10 -4.35 -2.14
N ASN A 27 1.21 -3.30 -2.96
CA ASN A 27 0.06 -2.51 -3.42
C ASN A 27 -0.96 -3.38 -4.16
N ALA A 28 -0.51 -4.36 -4.96
CA ALA A 28 -1.40 -5.29 -5.64
C ALA A 28 -2.23 -6.12 -4.65
N ILE A 29 -1.64 -6.51 -3.51
CA ILE A 29 -2.31 -7.24 -2.43
C ILE A 29 -3.37 -6.35 -1.79
N ILE A 30 -3.02 -5.09 -1.48
CA ILE A 30 -3.94 -4.14 -0.85
C ILE A 30 -5.11 -3.80 -1.77
N ILE A 31 -4.85 -3.54 -3.05
CA ILE A 31 -5.89 -3.30 -4.05
C ILE A 31 -6.84 -4.49 -4.12
N ALA A 32 -6.30 -5.71 -4.17
CA ALA A 32 -7.09 -6.92 -4.18
C ALA A 32 -7.94 -7.07 -2.91
N LEU A 33 -7.35 -6.87 -1.72
CA LEU A 33 -8.04 -6.97 -0.43
C LEU A 33 -9.13 -5.91 -0.28
N ALA A 34 -8.87 -4.66 -0.69
CA ALA A 34 -9.85 -3.58 -0.65
C ALA A 34 -11.05 -3.85 -1.57
N CYS A 35 -10.82 -4.50 -2.71
CA CYS A 35 -11.83 -4.79 -3.72
C CYS A 35 -12.51 -6.17 -3.55
N ARG A 36 -12.09 -7.02 -2.60
CA ARG A 36 -12.53 -8.42 -2.49
C ARG A 36 -14.04 -8.58 -2.32
N ASN A 37 -14.69 -7.66 -1.59
CA ASN A 37 -16.11 -7.70 -1.28
C ASN A 37 -16.99 -7.02 -2.35
N LEU A 38 -16.38 -6.49 -3.43
CA LEU A 38 -17.09 -5.87 -4.53
C LEU A 38 -17.56 -6.92 -5.55
N ASP A 39 -18.71 -6.70 -6.15
CA ASP A 39 -19.17 -7.50 -7.29
C ASP A 39 -18.19 -7.43 -8.46
N LYS A 40 -18.15 -8.46 -9.30
CA LYS A 40 -17.18 -8.57 -10.42
C LYS A 40 -17.06 -7.30 -11.26
N HIS A 41 -18.17 -6.64 -11.55
CA HIS A 41 -18.19 -5.41 -12.35
C HIS A 41 -17.66 -4.19 -11.57
N GLN A 42 -17.97 -4.12 -10.29
CA GLN A 42 -17.50 -3.07 -9.39
C GLN A 42 -16.02 -3.25 -9.01
N ARG A 43 -15.53 -4.50 -8.91
CA ARG A 43 -14.11 -4.81 -8.68
C ARG A 43 -13.21 -4.15 -9.71
N ILE A 44 -13.52 -4.31 -11.00
CA ILE A 44 -12.73 -3.71 -12.08
C ILE A 44 -12.71 -2.18 -11.94
N ARG A 45 -13.87 -1.56 -11.65
CA ARG A 45 -13.96 -0.12 -11.43
C ARG A 45 -13.16 0.31 -10.20
N GLY A 46 -13.26 -0.42 -9.09
CA GLY A 46 -12.50 -0.17 -7.86
C GLY A 46 -10.98 -0.25 -8.08
N ILE A 47 -10.53 -1.28 -8.80
CA ILE A 47 -9.13 -1.45 -9.17
C ILE A 47 -8.67 -0.29 -10.06
N LEU A 48 -9.39 0.01 -11.14
CA LEU A 48 -8.99 1.06 -12.08
C LEU A 48 -8.95 2.45 -11.42
N TRP A 49 -10.02 2.85 -10.72
CA TRP A 49 -10.07 4.16 -10.06
C TRP A 49 -9.12 4.22 -8.86
N GLY A 50 -8.97 3.14 -8.10
CA GLY A 50 -8.02 3.05 -7.01
C GLY A 50 -6.59 3.19 -7.49
N THR A 51 -6.21 2.44 -8.54
CA THR A 51 -4.86 2.51 -9.11
C THR A 51 -4.59 3.87 -9.76
N ALA A 52 -5.54 4.42 -10.53
CA ALA A 52 -5.39 5.74 -11.15
C ALA A 52 -5.20 6.84 -10.09
N GLY A 53 -6.01 6.80 -9.03
CA GLY A 53 -5.88 7.75 -7.92
C GLY A 53 -4.57 7.59 -7.14
N ALA A 54 -4.13 6.35 -6.91
CA ALA A 54 -2.85 6.05 -6.26
C ALA A 54 -1.67 6.61 -7.05
N ILE A 55 -1.65 6.43 -8.38
CA ILE A 55 -0.61 6.99 -9.26
C ILE A 55 -0.61 8.52 -9.20
N PHE A 56 -1.77 9.13 -9.33
CA PHE A 56 -1.89 10.59 -9.26
C PHE A 56 -1.36 11.12 -7.93
N LEU A 57 -1.73 10.48 -6.83
CA LEU A 57 -1.26 10.84 -5.50
C LEU A 57 0.25 10.66 -5.36
N ARG A 58 0.80 9.56 -5.88
CA ARG A 58 2.24 9.26 -5.86
C ARG A 58 3.05 10.28 -6.63
N VAL A 59 2.57 10.76 -7.79
CA VAL A 59 3.23 11.84 -8.55
C VAL A 59 3.30 13.13 -7.71
N ILE A 60 2.21 13.48 -7.01
CA ILE A 60 2.19 14.62 -6.09
C ILE A 60 3.19 14.41 -4.95
N LEU A 61 3.20 13.22 -4.33
CA LEU A 61 4.12 12.92 -3.25
C LEU A 61 5.58 12.99 -3.67
N ILE A 62 5.92 12.52 -4.88
CA ILE A 62 7.28 12.61 -5.40
C ILE A 62 7.71 14.07 -5.57
N PHE A 63 6.81 14.92 -6.04
CA PHE A 63 7.09 16.36 -6.15
C PHE A 63 7.43 17.01 -4.79
N PHE A 64 6.75 16.57 -3.73
CA PHE A 64 6.97 17.08 -2.36
C PHE A 64 7.84 16.16 -1.49
N ALA A 65 8.42 15.11 -2.06
CA ALA A 65 9.06 14.02 -1.32
C ALA A 65 10.02 14.48 -0.21
N MET A 66 10.96 15.34 -0.55
CA MET A 66 11.99 15.77 0.40
C MET A 66 11.41 16.53 1.58
N SER A 67 10.38 17.34 1.36
CA SER A 67 9.73 18.11 2.42
C SER A 67 8.88 17.24 3.34
N LEU A 68 8.15 16.27 2.77
CA LEU A 68 7.27 15.37 3.53
C LEU A 68 8.03 14.45 4.48
N LEU A 69 9.21 13.99 4.07
CA LEU A 69 10.01 13.05 4.86
C LEU A 69 10.62 13.67 6.10
N LEU A 70 10.75 14.99 6.14
CA LEU A 70 11.26 15.74 7.29
C LEU A 70 10.17 16.02 8.34
N ILE A 71 8.90 15.74 8.04
CA ILE A 71 7.80 15.98 8.98
C ILE A 71 7.81 14.89 10.06
N PRO A 72 8.09 15.24 11.35
CA PRO A 72 8.03 14.27 12.44
C PRO A 72 6.60 13.78 12.65
N TYR A 73 6.45 12.57 13.17
CA TYR A 73 5.18 11.86 13.41
C TYR A 73 4.37 11.47 12.17
N LEU A 74 4.72 11.91 10.97
CA LEU A 74 3.93 11.63 9.77
C LEU A 74 3.88 10.12 9.47
N LYS A 75 5.02 9.43 9.59
CA LYS A 75 5.09 7.97 9.42
C LYS A 75 4.38 7.21 10.54
N ILE A 76 4.37 7.74 11.77
CA ILE A 76 3.64 7.14 12.89
C ILE A 76 2.14 7.19 12.65
N VAL A 77 1.61 8.33 12.21
CA VAL A 77 0.19 8.45 11.84
C VAL A 77 -0.15 7.46 10.73
N GLY A 78 0.70 7.36 9.73
CA GLY A 78 0.57 6.37 8.67
C GLY A 78 0.56 4.94 9.19
N ALA A 79 1.47 4.59 10.08
CA ALA A 79 1.52 3.28 10.70
C ALA A 79 0.22 2.92 11.43
N LEU A 80 -0.35 3.86 12.20
CA LEU A 80 -1.64 3.66 12.87
C LEU A 80 -2.78 3.41 11.87
N LEU A 81 -2.78 4.11 10.73
CA LEU A 81 -3.76 3.89 9.67
C LEU A 81 -3.60 2.49 9.04
N LEU A 82 -2.36 2.03 8.78
CA LEU A 82 -2.11 0.68 8.26
C LEU A 82 -2.51 -0.40 9.25
N LEU A 83 -2.22 -0.24 10.55
CA LEU A 83 -2.68 -1.16 11.59
C LEU A 83 -4.21 -1.26 11.58
N TRP A 84 -4.90 -0.12 11.55
CA TRP A 84 -6.37 -0.09 11.50
C TRP A 84 -6.93 -0.77 10.25
N ILE A 85 -6.36 -0.50 9.06
CA ILE A 85 -6.77 -1.14 7.80
C ILE A 85 -6.53 -2.64 7.87
N GLY A 86 -5.35 -3.08 8.33
CA GLY A 86 -5.00 -4.49 8.45
C GLY A 86 -5.95 -5.25 9.39
N ILE A 87 -6.28 -4.69 10.56
CA ILE A 87 -7.25 -5.27 11.49
C ILE A 87 -8.63 -5.36 10.82
N LYS A 88 -9.09 -4.27 10.19
CA LYS A 88 -10.39 -4.22 9.51
C LYS A 88 -10.53 -5.26 8.40
N LEU A 89 -9.44 -5.58 7.69
CA LEU A 89 -9.45 -6.61 6.65
C LEU A 89 -9.74 -8.03 7.19
N LEU A 90 -9.43 -8.30 8.45
CA LEU A 90 -9.64 -9.61 9.07
C LEU A 90 -11.05 -9.78 9.65
N ILE A 91 -11.78 -8.68 9.87
CA ILE A 91 -13.14 -8.73 10.42
C ILE A 91 -14.10 -9.17 9.30
N PRO A 92 -14.85 -10.27 9.49
CA PRO A 92 -15.88 -10.66 8.54
C PRO A 92 -16.95 -9.56 8.48
N HIS A 93 -17.32 -9.14 7.30
CA HIS A 93 -18.53 -8.35 7.12
C HIS A 93 -19.70 -9.30 7.26
N GLU A 94 -20.54 -9.12 8.29
CA GLU A 94 -21.82 -9.81 8.36
C GLU A 94 -22.63 -9.39 7.12
N GLU A 95 -22.89 -10.37 6.26
CA GLU A 95 -23.91 -10.25 5.23
C GLU A 95 -25.28 -10.24 5.93
N HIS A 96 -25.67 -9.09 6.47
CA HIS A 96 -27.07 -8.89 6.75
C HIS A 96 -27.83 -8.90 5.42
N HIS A 97 -28.62 -9.94 5.23
CA HIS A 97 -29.64 -10.07 4.19
C HIS A 97 -30.65 -8.92 4.31
N GLU A 98 -30.25 -7.74 3.90
CA GLU A 98 -31.14 -6.71 3.41
C GLU A 98 -30.36 -5.90 2.37
N VAL A 99 -30.93 -5.83 1.19
CA VAL A 99 -30.53 -5.17 -0.04
C VAL A 99 -29.91 -3.79 0.22
N LYS A 100 -28.68 -3.75 0.73
CA LYS A 100 -27.74 -2.65 0.72
C LYS A 100 -26.32 -3.18 0.80
N ALA A 101 -25.98 -4.13 -0.04
CA ALA A 101 -24.59 -4.45 -0.32
C ALA A 101 -24.04 -3.36 -1.25
N SER A 102 -23.91 -2.16 -0.72
CA SER A 102 -22.94 -1.24 -1.27
C SER A 102 -21.64 -1.48 -0.51
N ALA A 103 -20.95 -2.56 -0.81
CA ALA A 103 -19.52 -2.54 -0.84
C ALA A 103 -19.20 -1.44 -1.85
N ASN A 104 -19.12 -0.21 -1.35
CA ASN A 104 -19.12 0.99 -2.18
C ASN A 104 -17.76 1.04 -2.86
N VAL A 105 -17.72 1.09 -4.18
CA VAL A 105 -16.50 1.28 -4.98
C VAL A 105 -15.65 2.40 -4.37
N TRP A 106 -16.27 3.51 -3.95
CA TRP A 106 -15.61 4.63 -3.30
C TRP A 106 -14.96 4.25 -1.95
N GLY A 107 -15.55 3.35 -1.18
CA GLY A 107 -14.94 2.82 0.04
C GLY A 107 -13.66 2.02 -0.26
N ALA A 108 -13.68 1.18 -1.29
CA ALA A 108 -12.50 0.47 -1.75
C ALA A 108 -11.43 1.45 -2.28
N VAL A 109 -11.80 2.40 -3.13
CA VAL A 109 -10.91 3.44 -3.66
C VAL A 109 -10.25 4.22 -2.52
N ARG A 110 -11.04 4.68 -1.53
CA ARG A 110 -10.51 5.40 -0.37
C ARG A 110 -9.50 4.56 0.41
N THR A 111 -9.79 3.28 0.63
CA THR A 111 -8.87 2.36 1.33
C THR A 111 -7.56 2.21 0.56
N ILE A 112 -7.64 2.03 -0.77
CA ILE A 112 -6.47 1.95 -1.65
C ILE A 112 -5.65 3.23 -1.55
N LEU A 113 -6.29 4.41 -1.68
CA LEU A 113 -5.60 5.71 -1.65
C LEU A 113 -4.91 5.97 -0.29
N VAL A 114 -5.57 5.65 0.82
CA VAL A 114 -5.00 5.85 2.15
C VAL A 114 -3.82 4.91 2.38
N ALA A 115 -3.96 3.64 2.00
CA ALA A 115 -2.89 2.67 2.13
C ALA A 115 -1.70 3.03 1.23
N ASP A 116 -1.95 3.34 -0.07
CA ASP A 116 -0.89 3.75 -0.99
C ASP A 116 -0.19 5.03 -0.52
N LEU A 117 -0.94 6.03 -0.03
CA LEU A 117 -0.37 7.26 0.54
C LEU A 117 0.68 6.95 1.62
N VAL A 118 0.32 6.08 2.56
CA VAL A 118 1.19 5.74 3.70
C VAL A 118 2.41 4.93 3.25
N MET A 119 2.21 3.95 2.37
CA MET A 119 3.26 3.07 1.89
C MET A 119 4.18 3.75 0.87
N SER A 120 3.68 4.78 0.21
CA SER A 120 4.44 5.53 -0.81
C SER A 120 5.51 6.43 -0.22
N PHE A 121 5.50 6.75 1.08
CA PHE A 121 6.52 7.65 1.64
C PHE A 121 7.96 7.15 1.44
N ASP A 122 8.21 5.87 1.65
CA ASP A 122 9.55 5.29 1.44
C ASP A 122 9.84 5.01 -0.04
N ASN A 123 8.80 4.61 -0.82
CA ASN A 123 8.91 4.37 -2.26
C ASN A 123 9.22 5.64 -3.05
N VAL A 124 8.63 6.76 -2.62
CA VAL A 124 8.80 8.08 -3.24
C VAL A 124 10.27 8.53 -3.23
N ILE A 125 11.02 8.26 -2.15
CA ILE A 125 12.47 8.59 -2.11
C ILE A 125 13.23 7.77 -3.14
N ALA A 126 12.98 6.46 -3.19
CA ALA A 126 13.69 5.57 -4.11
C ALA A 126 13.42 5.95 -5.57
N ILE A 127 12.15 6.27 -5.90
CA ILE A 127 11.75 6.71 -7.24
C ILE A 127 12.33 8.08 -7.57
N ALA A 128 12.28 9.05 -6.63
CA ALA A 128 12.87 10.36 -6.81
C ALA A 128 14.39 10.28 -6.98
N GLY A 129 15.07 9.41 -6.20
CA GLY A 129 16.49 9.15 -6.35
C GLY A 129 16.86 8.55 -7.71
N ALA A 130 16.07 7.59 -8.20
CA ALA A 130 16.27 7.02 -9.54
C ALA A 130 16.08 8.06 -10.64
N ALA A 131 15.11 8.96 -10.50
CA ALA A 131 14.88 10.06 -11.44
C ALA A 131 16.01 11.10 -11.42
N GLN A 132 16.60 11.38 -10.26
CA GLN A 132 17.75 12.32 -10.13
C GLN A 132 19.02 11.85 -10.82
N ASN A 133 19.17 10.55 -11.04
CA ASN A 133 20.31 9.99 -11.78
C ASN A 133 20.28 10.35 -13.28
N THR A 134 19.20 10.95 -13.76
CA THR A 134 19.12 11.50 -15.11
C THR A 134 19.56 12.96 -15.09
N ALA A 135 20.57 13.30 -15.86
CA ALA A 135 21.11 14.67 -15.95
C ALA A 135 20.18 15.70 -16.61
N ASP A 136 18.98 15.27 -17.03
CA ASP A 136 18.07 16.05 -17.85
C ASP A 136 16.94 16.72 -17.04
N HIS A 137 16.44 17.86 -17.56
CA HIS A 137 15.29 18.58 -17.03
C HIS A 137 13.95 17.80 -17.10
N HIS A 138 13.97 16.55 -17.59
CA HIS A 138 12.77 15.73 -17.82
C HIS A 138 12.52 14.66 -16.74
N GLN A 139 13.11 14.82 -15.56
CA GLN A 139 13.00 13.82 -14.45
C GLN A 139 11.56 13.44 -14.14
N MET A 140 10.66 14.43 -14.02
CA MET A 140 9.25 14.19 -13.73
C MET A 140 8.54 13.42 -14.85
N PHE A 141 8.95 13.64 -16.12
CA PHE A 141 8.43 12.88 -17.26
C PHE A 141 8.78 11.39 -17.13
N TYR A 142 10.03 11.05 -16.78
CA TYR A 142 10.45 9.66 -16.59
C TYR A 142 9.71 8.99 -15.42
N VAL A 143 9.46 9.73 -14.33
CA VAL A 143 8.67 9.26 -13.20
C VAL A 143 7.24 8.93 -13.64
N ILE A 144 6.55 9.87 -14.26
CA ILE A 144 5.16 9.69 -14.71
C ILE A 144 5.09 8.53 -15.71
N PHE A 145 5.99 8.48 -16.68
CA PHE A 145 6.02 7.45 -17.70
C PHE A 145 6.31 6.07 -17.09
N GLY A 146 7.30 5.97 -16.19
CA GLY A 146 7.62 4.72 -15.49
C GLY A 146 6.45 4.22 -14.65
N LEU A 147 5.79 5.10 -13.90
CA LEU A 147 4.59 4.75 -13.12
C LEU A 147 3.43 4.31 -14.02
N LEU A 148 3.22 4.94 -15.17
CA LEU A 148 2.19 4.52 -16.13
C LEU A 148 2.48 3.14 -16.74
N VAL A 149 3.75 2.81 -16.96
CA VAL A 149 4.15 1.48 -17.46
C VAL A 149 3.93 0.39 -16.40
N SER A 150 4.09 0.70 -15.12
CA SER A 150 3.85 -0.27 -14.03
C SER A 150 2.36 -0.58 -13.82
N VAL A 151 1.42 0.31 -14.23
CA VAL A 151 -0.03 0.17 -14.05
C VAL A 151 -0.60 -1.16 -14.55
N PRO A 152 -0.35 -1.60 -15.79
CA PRO A 152 -0.87 -2.88 -16.28
C PRO A 152 -0.42 -4.05 -15.42
N ILE A 153 0.82 -4.01 -14.92
CA ILE A 153 1.40 -5.06 -14.08
C ILE A 153 0.70 -5.09 -12.72
N ILE A 154 0.46 -3.92 -12.11
CA ILE A 154 -0.25 -3.81 -10.83
C ILE A 154 -1.70 -4.27 -10.97
N ILE A 155 -2.41 -3.84 -12.03
CA ILE A 155 -3.80 -4.24 -12.29
C ILE A 155 -3.89 -5.75 -12.51
N TRP A 156 -3.01 -6.31 -13.33
CA TRP A 156 -2.97 -7.75 -13.57
C TRP A 156 -2.61 -8.53 -12.29
N GLY A 157 -1.61 -8.04 -11.55
CA GLY A 157 -1.20 -8.60 -10.27
C GLY A 157 -2.34 -8.61 -9.24
N SER A 158 -3.07 -7.50 -9.09
CA SER A 158 -4.22 -7.43 -8.17
C SER A 158 -5.34 -8.40 -8.55
N SER A 159 -5.61 -8.58 -9.85
CA SER A 159 -6.58 -9.55 -10.35
C SER A 159 -6.16 -10.99 -10.07
N LEU A 160 -4.85 -11.29 -10.13
CA LEU A 160 -4.30 -12.59 -9.78
C LEU A 160 -4.44 -12.85 -8.27
N VAL A 161 -4.11 -11.86 -7.44
CA VAL A 161 -4.25 -11.95 -5.98
C VAL A 161 -5.71 -12.14 -5.57
N LEU A 162 -6.68 -11.48 -6.23
CA LEU A 162 -8.11 -11.72 -5.99
C LEU A 162 -8.50 -13.19 -6.22
N LYS A 163 -8.06 -13.78 -7.33
CA LYS A 163 -8.30 -15.21 -7.60
C LYS A 163 -7.67 -16.11 -6.53
N LEU A 164 -6.51 -15.71 -6.01
CA LEU A 164 -5.82 -16.45 -4.96
C LEU A 164 -6.57 -16.35 -3.63
N ILE A 165 -7.10 -15.17 -3.28
CA ILE A 165 -7.94 -14.95 -2.09
C ILE A 165 -9.21 -15.81 -2.16
N ASP A 166 -9.89 -15.81 -3.32
CA ASP A 166 -11.11 -16.61 -3.53
C ASP A 166 -10.84 -18.12 -3.34
N ARG A 167 -9.63 -18.59 -3.68
CA ARG A 167 -9.24 -19.99 -3.55
C ARG A 167 -8.64 -20.34 -2.19
N PHE A 168 -7.91 -19.41 -1.57
CA PHE A 168 -7.16 -19.60 -0.33
C PHE A 168 -7.41 -18.44 0.65
N PRO A 169 -8.44 -18.54 1.50
CA PRO A 169 -8.80 -17.45 2.44
C PRO A 169 -7.67 -17.01 3.38
N TRP A 170 -6.69 -17.88 3.68
CA TRP A 170 -5.54 -17.55 4.52
C TRP A 170 -4.64 -16.44 3.91
N VAL A 171 -4.74 -16.19 2.60
CA VAL A 171 -4.03 -15.09 1.92
C VAL A 171 -4.45 -13.73 2.49
N VAL A 172 -5.69 -13.60 2.96
CA VAL A 172 -6.17 -12.37 3.62
C VAL A 172 -5.41 -12.15 4.94
N VAL A 173 -5.17 -13.21 5.71
CA VAL A 173 -4.41 -13.14 6.97
C VAL A 173 -2.96 -12.75 6.69
N PHE A 174 -2.37 -13.32 5.65
CA PHE A 174 -1.01 -12.95 5.22
C PHE A 174 -0.92 -11.48 4.79
N GLY A 175 -1.87 -11.00 3.98
CA GLY A 175 -1.91 -9.59 3.57
C GLY A 175 -2.11 -8.63 4.75
N ALA A 176 -2.96 -8.97 5.71
CA ALA A 176 -3.14 -8.19 6.93
C ALA A 176 -1.86 -8.18 7.80
N ALA A 177 -1.18 -9.33 7.91
CA ALA A 177 0.11 -9.42 8.60
C ALA A 177 1.17 -8.54 7.93
N LEU A 178 1.20 -8.49 6.59
CA LEU A 178 2.10 -7.64 5.82
C LEU A 178 1.87 -6.16 6.13
N LEU A 179 0.61 -5.70 6.23
CA LEU A 179 0.31 -4.32 6.63
C LEU A 179 0.83 -4.00 8.04
N GLY A 180 0.69 -4.94 8.97
CA GLY A 180 1.25 -4.81 10.32
C GLY A 180 2.77 -4.75 10.31
N TRP A 181 3.43 -5.58 9.49
CA TRP A 181 4.88 -5.56 9.28
C TRP A 181 5.36 -4.18 8.81
N ILE A 182 4.75 -3.64 7.76
CA ILE A 182 5.08 -2.32 7.22
C ILE A 182 4.85 -1.23 8.27
N ALA A 183 3.74 -1.29 8.99
CA ALA A 183 3.42 -0.33 10.04
C ALA A 183 4.50 -0.30 11.14
N GLY A 184 5.01 -1.46 11.57
CA GLY A 184 6.12 -1.56 12.52
C GLY A 184 7.38 -0.88 12.03
N GLY A 185 7.74 -1.08 10.75
CA GLY A 185 8.87 -0.42 10.10
C GLY A 185 8.71 1.10 10.02
N LEU A 186 7.50 1.59 9.72
CA LEU A 186 7.20 3.03 9.67
C LEU A 186 7.36 3.72 11.03
N VAL A 187 6.92 3.08 12.13
CA VAL A 187 7.08 3.65 13.48
C VAL A 187 8.55 3.88 13.80
N VAL A 188 9.40 2.89 13.54
CA VAL A 188 10.83 2.97 13.83
C VAL A 188 11.55 3.92 12.86
N GLY A 189 11.06 4.00 11.61
CA GLY A 189 11.61 4.87 10.56
C GLY A 189 11.19 6.34 10.66
N ASP A 190 10.30 6.72 11.58
CA ASP A 190 9.85 8.11 11.75
C ASP A 190 10.94 9.01 12.32
N VAL A 191 10.95 10.28 11.89
CA VAL A 191 11.93 11.28 12.34
C VAL A 191 11.87 11.49 13.84
N ALA A 192 10.66 11.53 14.42
CA ALA A 192 10.50 11.71 15.87
C ALA A 192 11.06 10.51 16.64
N THR A 193 10.80 9.27 16.17
CA THR A 193 11.34 8.04 16.77
C THR A 193 12.86 8.01 16.69
N LYS A 194 13.43 8.36 15.53
CA LYS A 194 14.88 8.42 15.34
C LYS A 194 15.53 9.43 16.28
N ASN A 195 14.96 10.63 16.38
CA ASN A 195 15.53 11.68 17.23
C ASN A 195 15.42 11.34 18.72
N PHE A 196 14.33 10.69 19.14
CA PHE A 196 14.09 10.41 20.55
C PHE A 196 14.85 9.20 21.07
N PHE A 197 14.96 8.13 20.27
CA PHE A 197 15.55 6.86 20.72
C PHE A 197 16.92 6.56 20.12
N PHE A 198 17.29 7.19 18.99
CA PHE A 198 18.48 6.83 18.21
C PHE A 198 19.35 8.04 17.84
N GLU A 199 19.21 9.16 18.58
CA GLU A 199 20.03 10.38 18.40
C GLU A 199 20.04 10.91 16.94
N GLY A 200 18.95 10.67 16.20
CA GLY A 200 18.81 11.04 14.78
C GLY A 200 19.32 9.99 13.79
N GLU A 201 19.95 8.92 14.26
CA GLU A 201 20.46 7.84 13.42
C GLU A 201 19.37 6.82 13.02
N THR A 202 19.72 5.91 12.14
CA THR A 202 18.87 4.79 11.78
C THR A 202 18.86 3.75 12.89
N ALA A 203 17.67 3.25 13.23
CA ALA A 203 17.55 2.20 14.23
C ALA A 203 18.33 0.93 13.84
N PRO A 204 18.92 0.24 14.81
CA PRO A 204 19.56 -1.05 14.59
C PRO A 204 18.61 -2.04 13.91
N ALA A 205 19.15 -2.90 13.04
CA ALA A 205 18.36 -3.88 12.28
C ALA A 205 17.47 -4.75 13.20
N VAL A 206 18.00 -5.15 14.36
CA VAL A 206 17.24 -5.95 15.35
C VAL A 206 16.00 -5.21 15.83
N VAL A 207 16.10 -3.91 16.14
CA VAL A 207 14.97 -3.09 16.59
C VAL A 207 13.94 -2.94 15.49
N LYS A 208 14.37 -2.69 14.26
CA LYS A 208 13.51 -2.58 13.09
C LYS A 208 12.72 -3.87 12.87
N TYR A 209 13.39 -5.01 12.73
CA TYR A 209 12.74 -6.30 12.50
C TYR A 209 11.84 -6.72 13.67
N SER A 210 12.23 -6.41 14.92
CA SER A 210 11.36 -6.68 16.09
C SER A 210 10.07 -5.87 16.01
N ALA A 211 10.13 -4.59 15.66
CA ALA A 211 8.94 -3.74 15.51
C ALA A 211 8.03 -4.21 14.36
N GLU A 212 8.63 -4.64 13.25
CA GLU A 212 7.91 -5.20 12.10
C GLU A 212 7.17 -6.49 12.47
N VAL A 213 7.82 -7.41 13.17
CA VAL A 213 7.21 -8.66 13.67
C VAL A 213 6.10 -8.35 14.67
N ILE A 214 6.32 -7.43 15.63
CA ILE A 214 5.32 -7.01 16.61
C ILE A 214 4.11 -6.42 15.90
N GLY A 215 4.31 -5.54 14.91
CA GLY A 215 3.23 -4.97 14.10
C GLY A 215 2.38 -6.02 13.40
N ALA A 216 3.04 -7.02 12.77
CA ALA A 216 2.36 -8.13 12.12
C ALA A 216 1.52 -8.95 13.12
N LEU A 217 2.10 -9.30 14.28
CA LEU A 217 1.42 -10.06 15.33
C LEU A 217 0.26 -9.30 15.94
N LEU A 218 0.38 -7.98 16.13
CA LEU A 218 -0.71 -7.13 16.63
C LEU A 218 -1.90 -7.13 15.68
N VAL A 219 -1.67 -6.93 14.38
CA VAL A 219 -2.75 -6.93 13.38
C VAL A 219 -3.45 -8.28 13.34
N VAL A 220 -2.70 -9.38 13.26
CA VAL A 220 -3.27 -10.73 13.19
C VAL A 220 -3.96 -11.08 14.49
N GLY A 221 -3.33 -10.83 15.63
CA GLY A 221 -3.88 -11.15 16.94
C GLY A 221 -5.18 -10.41 17.22
N ILE A 222 -5.16 -9.07 17.09
CA ILE A 222 -6.35 -8.23 17.34
C ILE A 222 -7.45 -8.52 16.29
N GLY A 223 -7.07 -8.63 15.01
CA GLY A 223 -8.02 -8.88 13.94
C GLY A 223 -8.75 -10.22 14.08
N LEU A 224 -8.02 -11.30 14.37
CA LEU A 224 -8.62 -12.62 14.58
C LEU A 224 -9.43 -12.71 15.89
N LEU A 225 -8.98 -12.06 16.96
CA LEU A 225 -9.76 -11.98 18.21
C LEU A 225 -11.08 -11.23 17.97
N TRP A 226 -11.02 -10.09 17.30
CA TRP A 226 -12.23 -9.33 16.98
C TRP A 226 -13.15 -10.11 16.03
N ALA A 227 -12.60 -10.75 15.01
CA ALA A 227 -13.38 -11.61 14.12
C ALA A 227 -14.13 -12.74 14.87
N ARG A 228 -13.49 -13.36 15.86
CA ARG A 228 -14.14 -14.38 16.72
C ARG A 228 -15.24 -13.78 17.61
N MET A 229 -15.00 -12.59 18.16
CA MET A 229 -15.99 -11.92 19.02
C MET A 229 -17.21 -11.41 18.24
N SER A 230 -17.01 -11.04 16.96
CA SER A 230 -18.09 -10.60 16.08
C SER A 230 -18.96 -11.76 15.58
N GLN A 231 -18.44 -13.00 15.60
CA GLN A 231 -19.25 -14.20 15.32
C GLN A 231 -20.02 -14.58 16.59
N LYS A 232 -21.12 -13.86 16.88
CA LYS A 232 -22.06 -14.30 17.92
C LYS A 232 -22.59 -15.69 17.58
N PRO A 233 -22.67 -16.63 18.57
CA PRO A 233 -23.30 -17.90 18.33
C PRO A 233 -24.77 -17.62 17.91
N LYS A 234 -25.21 -18.23 16.78
CA LYS A 234 -26.63 -18.37 16.51
C LYS A 234 -27.23 -19.07 17.71
N GLN A 235 -27.99 -18.34 18.52
CA GLN A 235 -28.89 -18.97 19.48
C GLN A 235 -29.92 -19.70 18.63
N ASP A 236 -29.85 -21.03 18.67
CA ASP A 236 -30.90 -21.91 18.22
C ASP A 236 -32.14 -21.58 19.04
N ALA A 237 -33.14 -21.00 18.36
CA ALA A 237 -34.48 -20.80 18.88
C ALA A 237 -35.47 -21.50 17.93
#